data_f0a45d1aaf987d68e9fd1a034a2536da
#
_entry.id   f0a45d1aaf987d68e9fd1a034a2536da
#
_cell.length_a   1.000
_cell.length_b   1.000
_cell.length_c   1.000
_cell.angle_alpha   90.00
_cell.angle_beta   90.00
_cell.angle_gamma   90.00
#
_symmetry.space_group_name_H-M   'P 1'
#
loop_
_entity.id
_entity.type
_entity.pdbx_description
1 polymer ?
#
loop_
_entity_poly.entity_id
_entity_poly.type
_entity_poly.pdbx_seq_one_letter_code
_entity_poly.pdbx_strand_id
1 'polypeptide(L)'
;MWLLLAFLSAALLGFYDVFKKKSLRDNAVLPVLFLNTLFSSLIFLPFILVSAFAPSVLGGTMFDVPVVGWEVHKFIVVKSFIVLSSWIFGYFGMKHLPLTIVGPINATRPVMVLVGAMLVFGERLNLYQWIGVMLAIVSFFMLSRSGKKEGIDFKHNKWILFIVLAAVAGAVSGLYDKYLMKQLNPMLVQSWYNVYQVFIMCPIILLLWYPKRKESTPFRWDWTIICISIFLCAAD
;
A
#
# COMPACT_ATOMS: atom_id res chain seq x y z
N MET A 1 22.43 0.01 10.95
CA MET A 1 21.10 -0.12 11.57
C MET A 1 19.97 0.07 10.55
N TRP A 2 19.94 1.17 9.77
CA TRP A 2 18.88 1.42 8.77
C TRP A 2 18.77 0.34 7.67
N LEU A 3 19.88 -0.26 7.21
CA LEU A 3 19.86 -1.36 6.23
C LEU A 3 19.12 -2.60 6.77
N LEU A 4 19.35 -2.97 8.04
CA LEU A 4 18.65 -4.11 8.65
C LEU A 4 17.15 -3.85 8.75
N LEU A 5 16.74 -2.63 9.10
CA LEU A 5 15.33 -2.24 9.12
C LEU A 5 14.72 -2.30 7.72
N ALA A 6 15.44 -1.86 6.67
CA ALA A 6 14.98 -1.94 5.30
C ALA A 6 14.80 -3.40 4.83
N PHE A 7 15.73 -4.30 5.16
CA PHE A 7 15.58 -5.72 4.85
C PHE A 7 14.42 -6.36 5.62
N LEU A 8 14.25 -6.01 6.89
CA LEU A 8 13.14 -6.49 7.71
C LEU A 8 11.79 -6.02 7.13
N SER A 9 11.66 -4.73 6.80
CA SER A 9 10.47 -4.19 6.16
C SER A 9 10.19 -4.89 4.81
N ALA A 10 11.21 -5.10 3.98
CA ALA A 10 11.06 -5.82 2.71
C ALA A 10 10.58 -7.26 2.91
N ALA A 11 11.10 -7.97 3.93
CA ALA A 11 10.66 -9.32 4.27
C ALA A 11 9.20 -9.34 4.74
N LEU A 12 8.81 -8.40 5.61
CA LEU A 12 7.44 -8.25 6.10
C LEU A 12 6.46 -7.95 4.95
N LEU A 13 6.84 -7.09 3.99
CA LEU A 13 6.06 -6.84 2.78
C LEU A 13 5.95 -8.07 1.89
N GLY A 14 6.98 -8.93 1.84
CA GLY A 14 6.89 -10.23 1.16
C GLY A 14 5.84 -11.14 1.80
N PHE A 15 5.82 -11.27 3.13
CA PHE A 15 4.77 -12.00 3.85
C PHE A 15 3.39 -11.37 3.66
N TYR A 16 3.28 -10.06 3.72
CA TYR A 16 2.06 -9.34 3.41
C TYR A 16 1.49 -9.72 2.03
N ASP A 17 2.31 -9.75 0.98
CA ASP A 17 1.85 -10.12 -0.37
C ASP A 17 1.41 -11.59 -0.46
N VAL A 18 2.09 -12.51 0.23
CA VAL A 18 1.70 -13.93 0.31
C VAL A 18 0.35 -14.09 1.01
N PHE A 19 0.17 -13.49 2.20
CA PHE A 19 -1.09 -13.57 2.93
C PHE A 19 -2.23 -12.89 2.19
N LYS A 20 -1.97 -11.76 1.55
CA LYS A 20 -2.92 -11.05 0.69
C LYS A 20 -3.37 -11.92 -0.49
N LYS A 21 -2.44 -12.58 -1.18
CA LYS A 21 -2.79 -13.52 -2.26
C LYS A 21 -3.63 -14.67 -1.75
N LYS A 22 -3.28 -15.24 -0.60
CA LYS A 22 -4.02 -16.32 0.03
C LYS A 22 -5.43 -15.89 0.43
N SER A 23 -5.59 -14.76 1.08
CA SER A 23 -6.89 -14.21 1.51
C SER A 23 -7.83 -13.87 0.35
N LEU A 24 -7.27 -13.53 -0.82
CA LEU A 24 -8.04 -13.19 -2.02
C LEU A 24 -8.45 -14.43 -2.85
N ARG A 25 -7.91 -15.60 -2.54
CA ARG A 25 -8.24 -16.84 -3.24
C ARG A 25 -9.70 -17.20 -2.95
N ASP A 26 -10.50 -17.27 -4.02
CA ASP A 26 -11.94 -17.57 -3.95
C ASP A 26 -12.73 -16.70 -2.97
N ASN A 27 -12.28 -15.47 -2.74
CA ASN A 27 -12.85 -14.54 -1.78
C ASN A 27 -13.19 -13.18 -2.41
N ALA A 28 -14.09 -12.43 -1.77
CA ALA A 28 -14.51 -11.10 -2.22
C ALA A 28 -13.41 -10.06 -1.95
N VAL A 29 -13.00 -9.30 -2.98
CA VAL A 29 -11.90 -8.34 -2.90
C VAL A 29 -12.21 -7.17 -1.97
N LEU A 30 -13.37 -6.52 -2.15
CA LEU A 30 -13.71 -5.31 -1.38
C LEU A 30 -13.88 -5.57 0.13
N PRO A 31 -14.54 -6.65 0.60
CA PRO A 31 -14.59 -6.96 2.03
C PRO A 31 -13.22 -7.29 2.62
N VAL A 32 -12.36 -8.04 1.91
CA VAL A 32 -11.01 -8.33 2.38
C VAL A 32 -10.19 -7.05 2.52
N LEU A 33 -10.26 -6.15 1.53
CA LEU A 33 -9.60 -4.85 1.58
C LEU A 33 -10.14 -3.98 2.74
N PHE A 34 -11.46 -3.94 2.93
CA PHE A 34 -12.07 -3.19 4.03
C PHE A 34 -11.61 -3.70 5.40
N LEU A 35 -11.61 -5.02 5.60
CA LEU A 35 -11.14 -5.60 6.86
C LEU A 35 -9.66 -5.32 7.08
N ASN A 36 -8.84 -5.34 6.03
CA ASN A 36 -7.45 -4.92 6.13
C ASN A 36 -7.34 -3.46 6.61
N THR A 37 -8.07 -2.53 6.01
CA THR A 37 -8.05 -1.12 6.45
C THR A 37 -8.58 -0.96 7.87
N LEU A 38 -9.63 -1.71 8.24
CA LEU A 38 -10.22 -1.69 9.57
C LEU A 38 -9.23 -2.19 10.65
N PHE A 39 -8.60 -3.35 10.43
CA PHE A 39 -7.63 -3.88 11.39
C PHE A 39 -6.38 -3.00 11.47
N SER A 40 -5.90 -2.45 10.36
CA SER A 40 -4.80 -1.47 10.37
C SER A 40 -5.18 -0.22 11.19
N SER A 41 -6.39 0.30 11.00
CA SER A 41 -6.89 1.43 11.79
C SER A 41 -6.97 1.10 13.29
N LEU A 42 -7.44 -0.11 13.65
CA LEU A 42 -7.50 -0.56 15.04
C LEU A 42 -6.12 -0.68 15.70
N ILE A 43 -5.08 -1.02 14.94
CA ILE A 43 -3.70 -1.07 15.45
C ILE A 43 -3.19 0.33 15.77
N PHE A 44 -3.51 1.34 14.94
CA PHE A 44 -3.05 2.72 15.16
C PHE A 44 -3.94 3.54 16.09
N LEU A 45 -5.21 3.15 16.27
CA LEU A 45 -6.17 3.87 17.11
C LEU A 45 -5.70 4.12 18.55
N PRO A 46 -5.08 3.15 19.26
CA PRO A 46 -4.56 3.37 20.61
C PRO A 46 -3.55 4.52 20.67
N PHE A 47 -2.67 4.66 19.69
CA PHE A 47 -1.67 5.74 19.65
C PHE A 47 -2.36 7.12 19.51
N ILE A 48 -3.38 7.23 18.67
CA ILE A 48 -4.19 8.45 18.54
C ILE A 48 -4.86 8.80 19.88
N LEU A 49 -5.51 7.80 20.53
CA LEU A 49 -6.23 8.02 21.76
C LEU A 49 -5.28 8.39 22.92
N VAL A 50 -4.17 7.66 23.07
CA VAL A 50 -3.20 7.95 24.14
C VAL A 50 -2.56 9.33 23.94
N SER A 51 -2.19 9.70 22.70
CA SER A 51 -1.65 11.04 22.42
C SER A 51 -2.68 12.15 22.68
N ALA A 52 -3.97 11.90 22.44
CA ALA A 52 -5.03 12.89 22.67
C ALA A 52 -5.39 13.05 24.16
N PHE A 53 -5.52 11.93 24.91
CA PHE A 53 -6.01 11.94 26.30
C PHE A 53 -4.91 11.91 27.37
N ALA A 54 -3.73 11.38 27.03
CA ALA A 54 -2.59 11.27 27.94
C ALA A 54 -1.27 11.65 27.22
N PRO A 55 -1.11 12.91 26.77
CA PRO A 55 0.02 13.33 25.94
C PRO A 55 1.37 13.15 26.63
N SER A 56 1.40 13.12 27.97
CA SER A 56 2.62 12.88 28.75
C SER A 56 3.21 11.48 28.58
N VAL A 57 2.43 10.49 28.14
CA VAL A 57 2.87 9.09 28.00
C VAL A 57 3.65 8.89 26.70
N LEU A 58 3.22 9.47 25.59
CA LEU A 58 3.85 9.30 24.28
C LEU A 58 4.60 10.54 23.81
N GLY A 59 4.41 11.68 24.47
CA GLY A 59 5.05 12.95 24.10
C GLY A 59 6.58 12.84 24.03
N GLY A 60 7.15 13.25 22.88
CA GLY A 60 8.58 13.14 22.60
C GLY A 60 9.07 11.75 22.20
N THR A 61 8.21 10.75 22.11
CA THR A 61 8.54 9.44 21.53
C THR A 61 8.24 9.40 20.04
N MET A 62 8.75 8.38 19.33
CA MET A 62 8.44 8.16 17.92
C MET A 62 6.96 7.78 17.66
N PHE A 63 6.22 7.42 18.71
CA PHE A 63 4.81 7.02 18.64
C PHE A 63 3.84 8.16 18.96
N ASP A 64 4.36 9.37 19.14
CA ASP A 64 3.53 10.54 19.41
C ASP A 64 2.74 10.96 18.17
N VAL A 65 1.41 11.12 18.36
CA VAL A 65 0.48 11.58 17.32
C VAL A 65 -0.01 12.97 17.73
N PRO A 66 0.67 14.04 17.30
CA PRO A 66 0.31 15.39 17.70
C PRO A 66 -1.12 15.76 17.24
N VAL A 67 -1.85 16.48 18.08
CA VAL A 67 -3.16 17.03 17.72
C VAL A 67 -2.96 18.20 16.77
N VAL A 68 -3.53 18.12 15.58
CA VAL A 68 -3.38 19.13 14.52
C VAL A 68 -4.75 19.62 14.03
N GLY A 69 -4.78 20.81 13.41
CA GLY A 69 -5.98 21.38 12.84
C GLY A 69 -6.38 20.74 11.51
N TRP A 70 -7.60 21.05 11.05
CA TRP A 70 -8.16 20.53 9.80
C TRP A 70 -7.30 20.83 8.57
N GLU A 71 -6.53 21.90 8.59
CA GLU A 71 -5.60 22.29 7.52
C GLU A 71 -4.60 21.16 7.18
N VAL A 72 -4.16 20.41 8.18
CA VAL A 72 -3.25 19.27 8.01
C VAL A 72 -4.02 18.02 7.59
N HIS A 73 -5.17 17.77 8.20
CA HIS A 73 -5.99 16.58 7.92
C HIS A 73 -6.42 16.49 6.45
N LYS A 74 -6.70 17.62 5.77
CA LYS A 74 -7.06 17.61 4.35
C LYS A 74 -5.98 16.96 3.46
N PHE A 75 -4.70 17.17 3.76
CA PHE A 75 -3.60 16.51 3.04
C PHE A 75 -3.55 15.01 3.29
N ILE A 76 -3.83 14.58 4.54
CA ILE A 76 -3.88 13.16 4.90
C ILE A 76 -5.09 12.47 4.23
N VAL A 77 -6.22 13.16 4.11
CA VAL A 77 -7.38 12.67 3.36
C VAL A 77 -7.03 12.44 1.89
N VAL A 78 -6.35 13.39 1.24
CA VAL A 78 -5.88 13.22 -0.15
C VAL A 78 -4.94 12.02 -0.27
N LYS A 79 -3.98 11.86 0.65
CA LYS A 79 -3.13 10.65 0.72
C LYS A 79 -3.98 9.39 0.77
N SER A 80 -5.00 9.36 1.63
CA SER A 80 -5.87 8.20 1.82
C SER A 80 -6.58 7.79 0.53
N PHE A 81 -7.04 8.74 -0.27
CA PHE A 81 -7.63 8.47 -1.59
C PHE A 81 -6.60 7.90 -2.57
N ILE A 82 -5.40 8.46 -2.63
CA ILE A 82 -4.34 7.99 -3.54
C ILE A 82 -3.93 6.57 -3.20
N VAL A 83 -3.64 6.30 -1.91
CA VAL A 83 -3.25 4.97 -1.43
C VAL A 83 -4.36 3.96 -1.70
N LEU A 84 -5.61 4.30 -1.33
CA LEU A 84 -6.74 3.40 -1.48
C LEU A 84 -7.01 3.06 -2.96
N SER A 85 -6.87 4.03 -3.86
CA SER A 85 -6.96 3.78 -5.31
C SER A 85 -5.92 2.76 -5.77
N SER A 86 -4.66 2.91 -5.34
CA SER A 86 -3.59 1.94 -5.60
C SER A 86 -3.94 0.55 -5.05
N TRP A 87 -4.49 0.49 -3.84
CA TRP A 87 -4.84 -0.79 -3.21
C TRP A 87 -6.02 -1.46 -3.89
N ILE A 88 -7.07 -0.74 -4.27
CA ILE A 88 -8.21 -1.30 -5.00
C ILE A 88 -7.71 -1.96 -6.29
N PHE A 89 -6.97 -1.24 -7.11
CA PHE A 89 -6.40 -1.82 -8.34
C PHE A 89 -5.47 -3.01 -8.04
N GLY A 90 -4.61 -2.89 -7.04
CA GLY A 90 -3.67 -3.93 -6.66
C GLY A 90 -4.34 -5.21 -6.15
N TYR A 91 -5.39 -5.09 -5.33
CA TYR A 91 -6.14 -6.23 -4.81
C TYR A 91 -6.90 -6.98 -5.91
N PHE A 92 -7.58 -6.24 -6.82
CA PHE A 92 -8.25 -6.85 -7.95
C PHE A 92 -7.27 -7.54 -8.90
N GLY A 93 -6.16 -6.90 -9.23
CA GLY A 93 -5.13 -7.50 -10.07
C GLY A 93 -4.48 -8.72 -9.41
N MET A 94 -4.15 -8.66 -8.13
CA MET A 94 -3.55 -9.78 -7.40
C MET A 94 -4.49 -10.98 -7.26
N LYS A 95 -5.80 -10.76 -7.20
CA LYS A 95 -6.77 -11.86 -7.19
C LYS A 95 -6.64 -12.71 -8.46
N HIS A 96 -6.46 -12.08 -9.62
CA HIS A 96 -6.56 -12.74 -10.93
C HIS A 96 -5.20 -13.09 -11.56
N LEU A 97 -4.10 -12.55 -11.06
CA LEU A 97 -2.76 -12.78 -11.59
C LEU A 97 -1.89 -13.54 -10.59
N PRO A 98 -0.97 -14.41 -11.04
CA PRO A 98 0.01 -15.04 -10.16
C PRO A 98 1.01 -14.02 -9.62
N LEU A 99 1.61 -14.34 -8.46
CA LEU A 99 2.61 -13.48 -7.82
C LEU A 99 3.87 -13.29 -8.69
N THR A 100 4.19 -14.27 -9.53
CA THR A 100 5.29 -14.22 -10.51
C THR A 100 5.16 -13.09 -11.53
N ILE A 101 3.94 -12.58 -11.76
CA ILE A 101 3.66 -11.43 -12.62
C ILE A 101 3.48 -10.16 -11.79
N VAL A 102 2.75 -10.24 -10.69
CA VAL A 102 2.46 -9.10 -9.82
C VAL A 102 3.73 -8.55 -9.19
N GLY A 103 4.61 -9.42 -8.69
CA GLY A 103 5.86 -9.04 -8.03
C GLY A 103 6.75 -8.14 -8.90
N PRO A 104 7.12 -8.55 -10.13
CA PRO A 104 7.94 -7.73 -11.02
C PRO A 104 7.33 -6.36 -11.35
N ILE A 105 6.01 -6.30 -11.58
CA ILE A 105 5.35 -5.02 -11.85
C ILE A 105 5.41 -4.12 -10.62
N ASN A 106 5.15 -4.66 -9.43
CA ASN A 106 5.30 -3.91 -8.18
C ASN A 106 6.75 -3.46 -7.92
N ALA A 107 7.75 -4.25 -8.30
CA ALA A 107 9.16 -3.92 -8.18
C ALA A 107 9.59 -2.70 -9.04
N THR A 108 8.75 -2.25 -9.99
CA THR A 108 8.99 -1.01 -10.73
C THR A 108 8.65 0.26 -9.92
N ARG A 109 7.87 0.15 -8.83
CA ARG A 109 7.45 1.32 -8.02
C ARG A 109 8.62 2.15 -7.50
N PRO A 110 9.66 1.59 -6.88
CA PRO A 110 10.82 2.38 -6.43
C PRO A 110 11.48 3.16 -7.56
N VAL A 111 11.58 2.56 -8.75
CA VAL A 111 12.13 3.24 -9.94
C VAL A 111 11.27 4.42 -10.36
N MET A 112 9.94 4.22 -10.40
CA MET A 112 9.00 5.31 -10.70
C MET A 112 9.05 6.43 -9.66
N VAL A 113 9.19 6.10 -8.38
CA VAL A 113 9.35 7.08 -7.29
C VAL A 113 10.65 7.86 -7.45
N LEU A 114 11.77 7.19 -7.78
CA LEU A 114 13.06 7.85 -8.01
C LEU A 114 12.97 8.83 -9.19
N VAL A 115 12.45 8.37 -10.34
CA VAL A 115 12.27 9.22 -11.53
C VAL A 115 11.33 10.38 -11.21
N GLY A 116 10.22 10.12 -10.53
CA GLY A 116 9.28 11.15 -10.10
C GLY A 116 9.93 12.17 -9.13
N ALA A 117 10.78 11.71 -8.21
CA ALA A 117 11.51 12.59 -7.30
C ALA A 117 12.50 13.51 -8.03
N MET A 118 13.16 13.01 -9.07
CA MET A 118 14.01 13.85 -9.95
C MET A 118 13.18 14.95 -10.63
N LEU A 119 12.01 14.60 -11.18
CA LEU A 119 11.17 15.53 -11.93
C LEU A 119 10.45 16.55 -11.03
N VAL A 120 9.93 16.11 -9.89
CA VAL A 120 9.09 16.92 -9.00
C VAL A 120 9.92 17.72 -8.00
N PHE A 121 10.96 17.10 -7.43
CA PHE A 121 11.78 17.72 -6.38
C PHE A 121 13.15 18.21 -6.88
N GLY A 122 13.49 18.01 -8.16
CA GLY A 122 14.77 18.37 -8.72
C GLY A 122 15.96 17.61 -8.14
N GLU A 123 15.71 16.43 -7.57
CA GLU A 123 16.77 15.61 -6.97
C GLU A 123 17.69 15.04 -8.05
N ARG A 124 19.00 14.99 -7.75
CA ARG A 124 19.98 14.37 -8.64
C ARG A 124 20.36 13.01 -8.06
N LEU A 125 20.25 11.98 -8.91
CA LEU A 125 20.71 10.64 -8.54
C LEU A 125 22.24 10.60 -8.57
N ASN A 126 22.81 9.95 -7.56
CA ASN A 126 24.22 9.60 -7.57
C ASN A 126 24.47 8.35 -8.44
N LEU A 127 25.74 8.04 -8.73
CA LEU A 127 26.13 6.91 -9.57
C LEU A 127 25.55 5.57 -9.06
N TYR A 128 25.58 5.34 -7.75
CA TYR A 128 25.08 4.10 -7.14
C TYR A 128 23.56 3.95 -7.30
N GLN A 129 22.82 5.04 -7.21
CA GLN A 129 21.38 5.06 -7.46
C GLN A 129 21.05 4.76 -8.93
N TRP A 130 21.84 5.28 -9.89
CA TRP A 130 21.72 4.94 -11.31
C TRP A 130 21.98 3.46 -11.56
N ILE A 131 23.01 2.87 -10.93
CA ILE A 131 23.28 1.43 -11.02
C ILE A 131 22.08 0.64 -10.49
N GLY A 132 21.50 1.05 -9.34
CA GLY A 132 20.30 0.43 -8.78
C GLY A 132 19.10 0.48 -9.72
N VAL A 133 18.85 1.61 -10.37
CA VAL A 133 17.78 1.77 -11.38
C VAL A 133 18.02 0.81 -12.56
N MET A 134 19.22 0.74 -13.08
CA MET A 134 19.56 -0.17 -14.19
C MET A 134 19.37 -1.64 -13.81
N LEU A 135 19.82 -2.04 -12.62
CA LEU A 135 19.61 -3.41 -12.12
C LEU A 135 18.11 -3.73 -11.95
N ALA A 136 17.31 -2.79 -11.46
CA ALA A 136 15.85 -2.97 -11.33
C ALA A 136 15.19 -3.14 -12.70
N ILE A 137 15.59 -2.35 -13.71
CA ILE A 137 15.09 -2.48 -15.09
C ILE A 137 15.45 -3.84 -15.67
N VAL A 138 16.72 -4.27 -15.55
CA VAL A 138 17.17 -5.58 -16.02
C VAL A 138 16.39 -6.70 -15.34
N SER A 139 16.24 -6.65 -14.02
CA SER A 139 15.46 -7.62 -13.25
C SER A 139 14.00 -7.70 -13.73
N PHE A 140 13.39 -6.54 -13.99
CA PHE A 140 12.03 -6.48 -14.55
C PHE A 140 11.94 -7.17 -15.92
N PHE A 141 12.89 -6.92 -16.81
CA PHE A 141 12.92 -7.60 -18.12
C PHE A 141 13.10 -9.11 -18.00
N MET A 142 13.99 -9.57 -17.11
CA MET A 142 14.20 -11.00 -16.89
C MET A 142 12.94 -11.69 -16.39
N LEU A 143 12.24 -11.09 -15.41
CA LEU A 143 11.00 -11.61 -14.84
C LEU A 143 9.83 -11.52 -15.82
N SER A 144 9.74 -10.45 -16.63
CA SER A 144 8.74 -10.31 -17.69
C SER A 144 8.87 -11.43 -18.74
N ARG A 145 10.08 -11.85 -19.07
CA ARG A 145 10.31 -13.01 -19.96
C ARG A 145 9.87 -14.33 -19.32
N SER A 146 10.07 -14.49 -18.02
CA SER A 146 9.62 -15.69 -17.29
C SER A 146 8.08 -15.79 -17.27
N GLY A 147 7.38 -14.67 -17.09
CA GLY A 147 5.90 -14.62 -17.05
C GLY A 147 5.24 -15.03 -18.38
N LYS A 148 5.90 -14.83 -19.52
CA LYS A 148 5.39 -15.33 -20.82
C LYS A 148 5.28 -16.85 -20.88
N LYS A 149 6.07 -17.58 -20.09
CA LYS A 149 6.01 -19.05 -20.01
C LYS A 149 4.76 -19.54 -19.28
N GLU A 150 4.07 -18.68 -18.54
CA GLU A 150 2.83 -19.01 -17.83
C GLU A 150 1.57 -18.83 -18.70
N GLY A 151 1.72 -18.57 -19.99
CA GLY A 151 0.61 -18.49 -20.96
C GLY A 151 -0.28 -17.26 -20.83
N ILE A 152 0.18 -16.21 -20.13
CA ILE A 152 -0.61 -14.99 -19.92
C ILE A 152 -0.30 -13.98 -21.03
N ASP A 153 -1.34 -13.59 -21.77
CA ASP A 153 -1.25 -12.53 -22.77
C ASP A 153 -1.19 -11.15 -22.09
N PHE A 154 0.00 -10.55 -22.09
CA PHE A 154 0.24 -9.25 -21.48
C PHE A 154 -0.51 -8.09 -22.16
N LYS A 155 -0.85 -8.21 -23.44
CA LYS A 155 -1.47 -7.12 -24.20
C LYS A 155 -2.98 -7.00 -23.98
N HIS A 156 -3.66 -8.15 -23.81
CA HIS A 156 -5.12 -8.19 -23.77
C HIS A 156 -5.69 -8.50 -22.37
N ASN A 157 -4.83 -8.71 -21.36
CA ASN A 157 -5.29 -9.02 -20.02
C ASN A 157 -5.54 -7.75 -19.20
N LYS A 158 -6.82 -7.42 -18.95
CA LYS A 158 -7.23 -6.25 -18.17
C LYS A 158 -6.63 -6.21 -16.75
N TRP A 159 -6.33 -7.36 -16.15
CA TRP A 159 -5.78 -7.42 -14.80
C TRP A 159 -4.33 -6.97 -14.73
N ILE A 160 -3.59 -7.09 -15.83
CA ILE A 160 -2.25 -6.50 -15.96
C ILE A 160 -2.35 -4.97 -15.92
N LEU A 161 -3.32 -4.40 -16.66
CA LEU A 161 -3.58 -2.96 -16.59
C LEU A 161 -3.90 -2.51 -15.15
N PHE A 162 -4.70 -3.28 -14.40
CA PHE A 162 -4.98 -3.00 -12.99
C PHE A 162 -3.72 -2.96 -12.13
N ILE A 163 -2.80 -3.92 -12.27
CA ILE A 163 -1.54 -3.93 -11.52
C ILE A 163 -0.62 -2.78 -11.93
N VAL A 164 -0.58 -2.43 -13.22
CA VAL A 164 0.19 -1.27 -13.71
C VAL A 164 -0.39 0.02 -13.12
N LEU A 165 -1.71 0.21 -13.13
CA LEU A 165 -2.36 1.36 -12.50
C LEU A 165 -2.11 1.39 -10.99
N ALA A 166 -2.12 0.23 -10.32
CA ALA A 166 -1.75 0.13 -8.92
C ALA A 166 -0.29 0.55 -8.66
N ALA A 167 0.63 0.14 -9.53
CA ALA A 167 2.04 0.52 -9.42
C ALA A 167 2.24 2.03 -9.63
N VAL A 168 1.60 2.61 -10.64
CA VAL A 168 1.66 4.07 -10.91
C VAL A 168 1.04 4.86 -9.75
N ALA A 169 -0.18 4.51 -9.31
CA ALA A 169 -0.82 5.16 -8.17
C ALA A 169 0.00 4.99 -6.88
N GLY A 170 0.62 3.83 -6.69
CA GLY A 170 1.54 3.59 -5.57
C GLY A 170 2.82 4.44 -5.64
N ALA A 171 3.35 4.68 -6.83
CA ALA A 171 4.48 5.59 -7.02
C ALA A 171 4.09 7.05 -6.73
N VAL A 172 2.92 7.47 -7.19
CA VAL A 172 2.36 8.81 -6.86
C VAL A 172 2.18 8.95 -5.35
N SER A 173 1.64 7.90 -4.68
CA SER A 173 1.55 7.88 -3.22
C SER A 173 2.90 8.04 -2.54
N GLY A 174 3.92 7.31 -2.99
CA GLY A 174 5.27 7.43 -2.42
C GLY A 174 5.89 8.81 -2.59
N LEU A 175 5.66 9.48 -3.72
CA LEU A 175 6.06 10.87 -3.94
C LEU A 175 5.31 11.83 -3.02
N TYR A 176 4.02 11.61 -2.87
CA TYR A 176 3.18 12.42 -1.97
C TYR A 176 3.56 12.22 -0.50
N ASP A 177 3.89 10.99 -0.10
CA ASP A 177 4.43 10.68 1.22
C ASP A 177 5.74 11.43 1.49
N LYS A 178 6.65 11.42 0.53
CA LYS A 178 7.89 12.18 0.62
C LYS A 178 7.65 13.69 0.80
N TYR A 179 6.63 14.23 0.13
CA TYR A 179 6.22 15.62 0.31
C TYR A 179 5.67 15.88 1.72
N LEU A 180 4.77 15.02 2.21
CA LEU A 180 4.16 15.16 3.53
C LEU A 180 5.18 15.02 4.66
N MET A 181 6.07 14.03 4.57
CA MET A 181 7.07 13.74 5.62
C MET A 181 8.16 14.82 5.75
N LYS A 182 8.25 15.76 4.80
CA LYS A 182 9.10 16.95 4.98
C LYS A 182 8.51 17.97 5.96
N GLN A 183 7.21 17.92 6.20
CA GLN A 183 6.48 18.94 6.96
C GLN A 183 5.71 18.38 8.15
N LEU A 184 5.37 17.10 8.13
CA LEU A 184 4.49 16.45 9.10
C LEU A 184 5.18 15.30 9.81
N ASN A 185 4.73 15.03 11.04
CA ASN A 185 5.17 13.85 11.79
C ASN A 185 4.72 12.57 11.07
N PRO A 186 5.63 11.61 10.79
CA PRO A 186 5.29 10.36 10.11
C PRO A 186 4.20 9.57 10.83
N MET A 187 4.25 9.49 12.18
CA MET A 187 3.27 8.75 12.96
C MET A 187 1.87 9.38 12.89
N LEU A 188 1.79 10.72 12.83
CA LEU A 188 0.53 11.44 12.59
C LEU A 188 -0.09 11.03 11.25
N VAL A 189 0.72 11.09 10.19
CA VAL A 189 0.27 10.76 8.83
C VAL A 189 -0.15 9.30 8.76
N GLN A 190 0.67 8.38 9.30
CA GLN A 190 0.43 6.93 9.30
C GLN A 190 -0.84 6.55 10.08
N SER A 191 -1.06 7.13 11.24
CA SER A 191 -2.22 6.82 12.06
C SER A 191 -3.53 7.31 11.42
N TRP A 192 -3.55 8.56 10.98
CA TRP A 192 -4.78 9.16 10.47
C TRP A 192 -5.16 8.67 9.08
N TYR A 193 -4.20 8.36 8.17
CA TYR A 193 -4.59 7.86 6.86
C TYR A 193 -5.26 6.49 6.95
N ASN A 194 -4.85 5.61 7.88
CA ASN A 194 -5.52 4.33 8.12
C ASN A 194 -6.98 4.54 8.58
N VAL A 195 -7.23 5.50 9.47
CA VAL A 195 -8.57 5.85 9.92
C VAL A 195 -9.42 6.37 8.75
N TYR A 196 -8.90 7.31 7.96
CA TYR A 196 -9.62 7.86 6.80
C TYR A 196 -9.91 6.81 5.73
N GLN A 197 -9.04 5.83 5.53
CA GLN A 197 -9.31 4.73 4.62
C GLN A 197 -10.56 3.94 5.01
N VAL A 198 -10.79 3.70 6.30
CA VAL A 198 -12.01 3.03 6.77
C VAL A 198 -13.24 3.85 6.40
N PHE A 199 -13.22 5.18 6.67
CA PHE A 199 -14.34 6.05 6.32
C PHE A 199 -14.62 6.10 4.82
N ILE A 200 -13.58 6.08 3.97
CA ILE A 200 -13.73 6.04 2.51
C ILE A 200 -14.23 4.66 2.05
N MET A 201 -13.75 3.58 2.66
CA MET A 201 -14.15 2.21 2.28
C MET A 201 -15.57 1.86 2.69
N CYS A 202 -16.12 2.44 3.79
CA CYS A 202 -17.50 2.20 4.20
C CYS A 202 -18.52 2.45 3.09
N PRO A 203 -18.60 3.63 2.46
CA PRO A 203 -19.54 3.86 1.36
C PRO A 203 -19.21 2.99 0.13
N ILE A 204 -17.94 2.72 -0.17
CA ILE A 204 -17.56 1.85 -1.28
C ILE A 204 -18.15 0.45 -1.11
N ILE A 205 -18.06 -0.13 0.09
CA ILE A 205 -18.67 -1.44 0.37
C ILE A 205 -20.18 -1.39 0.28
N LEU A 206 -20.81 -0.39 0.89
CA LEU A 206 -22.25 -0.28 0.93
C LEU A 206 -22.86 -0.07 -0.46
N LEU A 207 -22.19 0.70 -1.32
CA LEU A 207 -22.71 1.06 -2.64
C LEU A 207 -22.31 0.07 -3.75
N LEU A 208 -21.11 -0.51 -3.68
CA LEU A 208 -20.58 -1.33 -4.77
C LEU A 208 -20.65 -2.83 -4.49
N TRP A 209 -20.38 -3.27 -3.27
CA TRP A 209 -20.37 -4.70 -2.96
C TRP A 209 -21.68 -5.21 -2.38
N TYR A 210 -22.26 -4.51 -1.43
CA TYR A 210 -23.46 -4.98 -0.73
C TYR A 210 -24.65 -5.27 -1.64
N PRO A 211 -24.99 -4.41 -2.65
CA PRO A 211 -26.08 -4.70 -3.57
C PRO A 211 -25.81 -5.92 -4.47
N LYS A 212 -24.54 -6.14 -4.84
CA LYS A 212 -24.11 -7.21 -5.75
C LYS A 212 -23.57 -8.45 -5.02
N ARG A 213 -23.73 -8.55 -3.71
CA ARG A 213 -23.14 -9.63 -2.90
C ARG A 213 -23.57 -11.04 -3.30
N LYS A 214 -24.78 -11.20 -3.85
CA LYS A 214 -25.32 -12.49 -4.30
C LYS A 214 -24.76 -12.94 -5.65
N GLU A 215 -24.34 -12.00 -6.50
CA GLU A 215 -23.80 -12.23 -7.84
C GLU A 215 -22.26 -12.28 -7.86
N SER A 216 -21.63 -11.71 -6.84
CA SER A 216 -20.17 -11.64 -6.71
C SER A 216 -19.62 -12.84 -5.93
N THR A 217 -18.31 -13.03 -6.00
CA THR A 217 -17.62 -14.03 -5.15
C THR A 217 -18.03 -13.82 -3.68
N PRO A 218 -18.48 -14.87 -2.96
CA PRO A 218 -18.90 -14.75 -1.57
C PRO A 218 -17.71 -14.34 -0.69
N PHE A 219 -17.98 -13.59 0.35
CA PHE A 219 -16.99 -13.31 1.38
C PHE A 219 -16.82 -14.53 2.28
N ARG A 220 -15.57 -14.93 2.51
CA ARG A 220 -15.19 -15.97 3.47
C ARG A 220 -14.20 -15.40 4.47
N TRP A 221 -14.49 -15.58 5.74
CA TRP A 221 -13.54 -15.21 6.79
C TRP A 221 -12.32 -16.15 6.76
N ASP A 222 -11.13 -15.54 6.80
CA ASP A 222 -9.87 -16.26 6.96
C ASP A 222 -8.97 -15.45 7.91
N TRP A 223 -8.32 -16.10 8.86
CA TRP A 223 -7.37 -15.47 9.77
C TRP A 223 -6.23 -14.75 9.04
N THR A 224 -5.90 -15.16 7.83
CA THR A 224 -4.90 -14.52 6.98
C THR A 224 -5.21 -13.05 6.69
N ILE A 225 -6.49 -12.63 6.80
CA ILE A 225 -6.90 -11.22 6.66
C ILE A 225 -6.32 -10.36 7.78
N ILE A 226 -6.28 -10.88 9.02
CA ILE A 226 -5.63 -10.19 10.15
C ILE A 226 -4.12 -10.12 9.91
N CYS A 227 -3.51 -11.20 9.41
CA CYS A 227 -2.08 -11.22 9.11
C CYS A 227 -1.68 -10.14 8.10
N ILE A 228 -2.51 -9.89 7.06
CA ILE A 228 -2.26 -8.81 6.09
C ILE A 228 -2.04 -7.47 6.82
N SER A 229 -2.93 -7.13 7.75
CA SER A 229 -2.88 -5.86 8.48
C SER A 229 -1.68 -5.79 9.43
N ILE A 230 -1.39 -6.87 10.15
CA ILE A 230 -0.25 -6.93 11.07
C ILE A 230 1.07 -6.76 10.31
N PHE A 231 1.28 -7.54 9.23
CA PHE A 231 2.52 -7.46 8.46
C PHE A 231 2.68 -6.12 7.73
N LEU A 232 1.58 -5.53 7.26
CA LEU A 232 1.59 -4.19 6.66
C LEU A 232 1.99 -3.14 7.69
N CYS A 233 1.30 -3.08 8.83
CA CYS A 233 1.59 -2.09 9.88
C CYS A 233 2.97 -2.27 10.53
N ALA A 234 3.51 -3.48 10.54
CA ALA A 234 4.85 -3.75 11.04
C ALA A 234 5.95 -3.43 10.02
N ALA A 235 5.62 -3.36 8.73
CA ALA A 235 6.55 -3.01 7.65
C ALA A 235 6.67 -1.50 7.44
N ASP A 236 5.61 -0.74 7.74
CA ASP A 236 5.52 0.72 7.65
C ASP A 236 6.17 1.40 8.85
#